data_18cc7a4c5f545f994aff5898bc12c055
#
_entry.id   18cc7a4c5f545f994aff5898bc12c055
#
_cell.length_a   1.000
_cell.length_b   1.000
_cell.length_c   1.000
_cell.angle_alpha   90.00
_cell.angle_beta   90.00
_cell.angle_gamma   90.00
#
_symmetry.space_group_name_H-M   'P 1'
#
loop_
_entity.id
_entity.type
_entity.pdbx_description
1 polymer ?
#
loop_
_entity_poly.entity_id
_entity_poly.type
_entity_poly.pdbx_seq_one_letter_code
_entity_poly.pdbx_strand_id
1 'polypeptide(L)'
;MSQDSARNFIDSKNKQADNKLFDELSLLIEQRNKVAHGWCVDNRLSYNSFKDKIIPFMKMLGCVLSDIFDEEFVNVLRQANLLYKFDKPIKVINKRILCINSKTANLKTNGYIYVYNWKKYISLKIIELQQNRTKVEEIRGGNQDIGIEVDVDIKDNWEFYYT
;
A
#
# COMPACT_ATOMS: atom_id res chain seq x y z
N MET A 1 3.83 7.32 -1.65
CA MET A 1 4.98 8.05 -1.03
C MET A 1 6.06 7.02 -0.82
N SER A 2 7.28 7.23 -1.34
CA SER A 2 8.35 6.22 -1.25
C SER A 2 9.12 6.33 0.07
N GLN A 3 9.88 5.28 0.46
CA GLN A 3 10.86 5.36 1.55
C GLN A 3 11.77 6.58 1.43
N ASP A 4 12.13 6.97 0.19
CA ASP A 4 12.90 8.18 -0.08
C ASP A 4 12.15 9.46 0.30
N SER A 5 10.82 9.49 0.15
CA SER A 5 10.01 10.64 0.59
C SER A 5 9.95 10.74 2.12
N ALA A 6 9.92 9.61 2.82
CA ALA A 6 9.97 9.59 4.28
C ALA A 6 11.37 9.98 4.80
N ARG A 7 12.46 9.44 4.20
CA ARG A 7 13.83 9.85 4.50
C ARG A 7 14.05 11.33 4.22
N ASN A 8 13.64 11.81 3.04
CA ASN A 8 13.75 13.24 2.69
C ASN A 8 12.91 14.12 3.61
N PHE A 9 11.74 13.66 4.09
CA PHE A 9 10.94 14.39 5.07
C PHE A 9 11.65 14.44 6.44
N ILE A 10 12.23 13.32 6.86
CA ILE A 10 13.02 13.23 8.09
C ILE A 10 14.29 14.08 7.95
N ASP A 11 15.02 13.96 6.85
CA ASP A 11 16.28 14.67 6.61
C ASP A 11 16.10 16.18 6.35
N SER A 12 15.02 16.61 5.68
CA SER A 12 14.75 18.02 5.38
C SER A 12 14.27 18.84 6.58
N LYS A 13 13.79 18.18 7.64
CA LYS A 13 13.36 18.82 8.88
C LYS A 13 14.33 18.61 10.04
N ASN A 14 15.49 18.03 9.76
CA ASN A 14 16.47 17.61 10.77
C ASN A 14 17.33 18.78 11.31
N LYS A 15 17.26 19.01 12.47
CA LYS A 15 17.89 18.82 13.79
C LYS A 15 17.17 19.54 14.93
N GLN A 16 16.23 20.46 14.66
CA GLN A 16 15.44 21.13 15.70
C GLN A 16 13.96 20.74 15.72
N ALA A 17 13.43 20.22 14.58
CA ALA A 17 12.03 19.86 14.45
C ALA A 17 11.71 18.45 14.97
N ASP A 18 12.68 17.55 14.95
CA ASP A 18 12.48 16.14 15.30
C ASP A 18 12.15 15.97 16.78
N ASN A 19 12.87 16.67 17.66
CA ASN A 19 12.59 16.65 19.09
C ASN A 19 11.16 17.12 19.38
N LYS A 20 10.69 18.15 18.68
CA LYS A 20 9.36 18.72 18.91
C LYS A 20 8.22 17.78 18.51
N LEU A 21 8.37 16.99 17.44
CA LEU A 21 7.36 16.00 17.04
C LEU A 21 7.32 14.83 18.03
N PHE A 22 8.48 14.34 18.48
CA PHE A 22 8.57 13.30 19.51
C PHE A 22 7.99 13.78 20.84
N ASP A 23 8.24 15.03 21.21
CA ASP A 23 7.66 15.65 22.41
C ASP A 23 6.13 15.73 22.31
N GLU A 24 5.60 16.12 21.14
CA GLU A 24 4.15 16.18 20.90
C GLU A 24 3.50 14.77 20.90
N LEU A 25 4.18 13.75 20.36
CA LEU A 25 3.71 12.36 20.43
C LEU A 25 3.76 11.80 21.85
N SER A 26 4.82 12.10 22.58
CA SER A 26 4.96 11.71 24.00
C SER A 26 3.87 12.36 24.85
N LEU A 27 3.59 13.64 24.59
CA LEU A 27 2.49 14.35 25.24
C LEU A 27 1.12 13.75 24.89
N LEU A 28 0.90 13.30 23.65
CA LEU A 28 -0.33 12.61 23.24
C LEU A 28 -0.51 11.31 24.03
N ILE A 29 0.55 10.51 24.16
CA ILE A 29 0.53 9.25 24.92
C ILE A 29 0.23 9.52 26.38
N GLU A 30 0.87 10.53 26.98
CA GLU A 30 0.63 10.95 28.36
C GLU A 30 -0.83 11.37 28.58
N GLN A 31 -1.38 12.22 27.70
CA GLN A 31 -2.76 12.68 27.74
C GLN A 31 -3.75 11.50 27.63
N ARG A 32 -3.52 10.61 26.66
CA ARG A 32 -4.34 9.40 26.52
C ARG A 32 -4.33 8.55 27.79
N ASN A 33 -3.16 8.38 28.41
CA ASN A 33 -3.04 7.60 29.64
C ASN A 33 -3.77 8.30 30.81
N LYS A 34 -3.67 9.62 30.93
CA LYS A 34 -4.44 10.38 31.93
C LYS A 34 -5.94 10.20 31.77
N VAL A 35 -6.45 10.30 30.54
CA VAL A 35 -7.88 10.05 30.24
C VAL A 35 -8.28 8.62 30.61
N ALA A 36 -7.47 7.63 30.24
CA ALA A 36 -7.75 6.22 30.53
C ALA A 36 -7.79 5.92 32.06
N HIS A 37 -7.08 6.70 32.87
CA HIS A 37 -7.09 6.59 34.33
C HIS A 37 -8.05 7.57 35.03
N GLY A 38 -8.94 8.23 34.27
CA GLY A 38 -9.96 9.14 34.83
C GLY A 38 -9.40 10.49 35.33
N TRP A 39 -8.21 10.88 34.88
CA TRP A 39 -7.60 12.16 35.26
C TRP A 39 -8.06 13.27 34.31
N CYS A 40 -8.08 14.52 34.83
CA CYS A 40 -8.39 15.69 34.02
C CYS A 40 -7.33 15.90 32.93
N VAL A 41 -7.78 16.21 31.72
CA VAL A 41 -6.91 16.46 30.55
C VAL A 41 -6.40 17.90 30.62
N ASP A 42 -5.08 18.06 30.67
CA ASP A 42 -4.45 19.35 30.40
C ASP A 42 -4.61 19.74 28.94
N ASN A 43 -5.09 20.94 28.64
CA ASN A 43 -5.24 21.47 27.28
C ASN A 43 -3.91 21.82 26.58
N ARG A 44 -2.84 21.05 26.82
CA ARG A 44 -1.52 21.30 26.22
C ARG A 44 -1.44 20.90 24.74
N LEU A 45 -2.26 19.95 24.31
CA LEU A 45 -2.38 19.57 22.91
C LEU A 45 -3.54 20.35 22.28
N SER A 46 -3.19 21.35 21.47
CA SER A 46 -4.23 22.08 20.74
C SER A 46 -4.81 21.21 19.61
N TYR A 47 -6.08 21.45 19.29
CA TYR A 47 -6.74 20.82 18.14
C TYR A 47 -5.92 21.04 16.83
N ASN A 48 -5.33 22.22 16.67
CA ASN A 48 -4.51 22.54 15.51
C ASN A 48 -3.23 21.70 15.47
N SER A 49 -2.53 21.52 16.59
CA SER A 49 -1.36 20.62 16.64
C SER A 49 -1.73 19.19 16.29
N PHE A 50 -2.85 18.71 16.77
CA PHE A 50 -3.32 17.36 16.44
C PHE A 50 -3.63 17.23 14.94
N LYS A 51 -4.42 18.14 14.38
CA LYS A 51 -4.84 18.15 13.00
C LYS A 51 -3.68 18.36 12.02
N ASP A 52 -2.81 19.34 12.31
CA ASP A 52 -1.83 19.82 11.33
C ASP A 52 -0.48 19.10 11.44
N LYS A 53 -0.22 18.39 12.54
CA LYS A 53 1.05 17.68 12.76
C LYS A 53 0.87 16.19 13.01
N ILE A 54 0.06 15.81 14.01
CA ILE A 54 -0.03 14.41 14.43
C ILE A 54 -0.72 13.56 13.37
N ILE A 55 -1.87 13.99 12.86
CA ILE A 55 -2.59 13.24 11.82
C ILE A 55 -1.74 13.06 10.53
N PRO A 56 -1.10 14.09 9.97
CA PRO A 56 -0.21 13.92 8.82
C PRO A 56 0.96 12.99 9.09
N PHE A 57 1.58 13.07 10.27
CA PHE A 57 2.65 12.16 10.67
C PHE A 57 2.17 10.71 10.75
N MET A 58 1.05 10.45 11.41
CA MET A 58 0.49 9.09 11.52
C MET A 58 0.11 8.51 10.16
N LYS A 59 -0.44 9.34 9.26
CA LYS A 59 -0.71 8.93 7.87
C LYS A 59 0.59 8.57 7.13
N MET A 60 1.62 9.38 7.25
CA MET A 60 2.93 9.11 6.66
C MET A 60 3.53 7.82 7.21
N LEU A 61 3.50 7.63 8.53
CA LEU A 61 3.99 6.41 9.20
C LEU A 61 3.22 5.18 8.71
N GLY A 62 1.89 5.27 8.59
CA GLY A 62 1.06 4.20 8.06
C GLY A 62 1.45 3.82 6.62
N CYS A 63 1.69 4.80 5.74
CA CYS A 63 2.16 4.54 4.38
C CYS A 63 3.54 3.86 4.36
N VAL A 64 4.49 4.31 5.19
CA VAL A 64 5.84 3.70 5.25
C VAL A 64 5.77 2.27 5.76
N LEU A 65 4.99 2.02 6.81
CA LEU A 65 4.80 0.67 7.34
C LEU A 65 4.12 -0.24 6.31
N SER A 66 3.10 0.24 5.61
CA SER A 66 2.45 -0.51 4.54
C SER A 66 3.44 -0.90 3.43
N ASP A 67 4.30 0.05 3.00
CA ASP A 67 5.32 -0.23 2.00
C ASP A 67 6.32 -1.30 2.46
N ILE A 68 6.74 -1.26 3.72
CA ILE A 68 7.66 -2.26 4.31
C ILE A 68 6.98 -3.63 4.38
N PHE A 69 5.74 -3.69 4.86
CA PHE A 69 5.00 -4.95 4.95
C PHE A 69 4.75 -5.57 3.57
N ASP A 70 4.41 -4.78 2.56
CA ASP A 70 4.23 -5.26 1.19
C ASP A 70 5.51 -5.88 0.64
N GLU A 71 6.65 -5.22 0.82
CA GLU A 71 7.95 -5.71 0.35
C GLU A 71 8.36 -7.00 1.06
N GLU A 72 8.26 -7.05 2.40
CA GLU A 72 8.58 -8.24 3.18
C GLU A 72 7.63 -9.41 2.88
N PHE A 73 6.34 -9.14 2.72
CA PHE A 73 5.37 -10.16 2.36
C PHE A 73 5.67 -10.79 1.00
N VAL A 74 5.97 -9.97 -0.01
CA VAL A 74 6.37 -10.48 -1.34
C VAL A 74 7.69 -11.26 -1.28
N ASN A 75 8.64 -10.84 -0.46
CA ASN A 75 9.89 -11.58 -0.26
C ASN A 75 9.63 -12.99 0.33
N VAL A 76 8.74 -13.10 1.30
CA VAL A 76 8.32 -14.38 1.87
C VAL A 76 7.66 -15.26 0.80
N LEU A 77 6.76 -14.72 -0.01
CA LEU A 77 6.12 -15.46 -1.11
C LEU A 77 7.14 -15.96 -2.15
N ARG A 78 8.13 -15.14 -2.49
CA ARG A 78 9.22 -15.53 -3.40
C ARG A 78 10.07 -16.66 -2.83
N GLN A 79 10.47 -16.56 -1.56
CA GLN A 79 11.25 -17.60 -0.89
C GLN A 79 10.49 -18.92 -0.77
N ALA A 80 9.18 -18.86 -0.61
CA ALA A 80 8.30 -20.03 -0.57
C ALA A 80 7.97 -20.58 -1.98
N ASN A 81 8.45 -19.97 -3.07
CA ASN A 81 8.09 -20.29 -4.45
C ASN A 81 6.57 -20.23 -4.72
N LEU A 82 5.88 -19.31 -4.05
CA LEU A 82 4.43 -19.09 -4.19
C LEU A 82 4.10 -17.88 -5.07
N LEU A 83 5.09 -17.17 -5.58
CA LEU A 83 4.91 -16.00 -6.43
C LEU A 83 5.23 -16.35 -7.87
N TYR A 84 4.23 -16.30 -8.74
CA TYR A 84 4.33 -16.62 -10.14
C TYR A 84 4.23 -15.35 -11.00
N LYS A 85 5.08 -15.24 -12.01
CA LYS A 85 5.09 -14.09 -12.91
C LYS A 85 4.08 -14.28 -14.03
N PHE A 86 3.24 -13.28 -14.26
CA PHE A 86 2.46 -13.19 -15.48
C PHE A 86 3.37 -12.94 -16.71
N ASP A 87 2.86 -13.24 -17.89
CA ASP A 87 3.48 -12.76 -19.13
C ASP A 87 3.39 -11.23 -19.21
N LYS A 88 4.04 -10.67 -20.22
CA LYS A 88 3.89 -9.24 -20.48
C LYS A 88 2.42 -8.91 -20.71
N PRO A 89 1.94 -7.78 -20.14
CA PRO A 89 0.60 -7.30 -20.41
C PRO A 89 0.35 -7.17 -21.91
N ILE A 90 -0.82 -7.60 -22.35
CA ILE A 90 -1.29 -7.36 -23.72
C ILE A 90 -1.51 -5.85 -23.88
N LYS A 91 -2.12 -5.22 -22.88
CA LYS A 91 -2.41 -3.79 -22.84
C LYS A 91 -2.76 -3.34 -21.41
N VAL A 92 -2.46 -2.09 -21.11
CA VAL A 92 -3.00 -1.37 -19.95
C VAL A 92 -3.99 -0.32 -20.45
N ILE A 93 -5.23 -0.38 -19.97
CA ILE A 93 -6.31 0.55 -20.35
C ILE A 93 -6.60 1.48 -19.19
N ASN A 94 -6.73 2.78 -19.48
CA ASN A 94 -7.03 3.85 -18.50
C ASN A 94 -6.12 3.82 -17.27
N LYS A 95 -4.90 3.29 -17.41
CA LYS A 95 -3.91 3.12 -16.33
C LYS A 95 -4.35 2.21 -15.17
N ARG A 96 -5.51 1.58 -15.23
CA ARG A 96 -6.07 0.78 -14.13
C ARG A 96 -6.52 -0.61 -14.53
N ILE A 97 -6.74 -0.86 -15.80
CA ILE A 97 -7.19 -2.17 -16.29
C ILE A 97 -6.01 -2.86 -16.95
N LEU A 98 -5.55 -3.92 -16.33
CA LEU A 98 -4.52 -4.81 -16.85
C LEU A 98 -5.15 -5.89 -17.72
N CYS A 99 -4.90 -5.87 -19.03
CA CYS A 99 -5.28 -6.94 -19.95
C CYS A 99 -4.11 -7.92 -20.06
N ILE A 100 -4.33 -9.16 -19.67
CA ILE A 100 -3.27 -10.15 -19.56
C ILE A 100 -3.82 -11.56 -19.76
N ASN A 101 -2.93 -12.52 -20.10
CA ASN A 101 -3.32 -13.92 -20.13
C ASN A 101 -3.28 -14.52 -18.73
N SER A 102 -4.36 -15.18 -18.30
CA SER A 102 -4.51 -15.72 -16.96
C SER A 102 -3.59 -16.89 -16.64
N LYS A 103 -3.14 -17.63 -17.66
CA LYS A 103 -2.37 -18.88 -17.46
C LYS A 103 -3.01 -19.79 -16.40
N THR A 104 -2.27 -20.02 -15.30
CA THR A 104 -2.71 -20.84 -14.17
C THR A 104 -3.19 -20.02 -12.99
N ALA A 105 -3.29 -18.70 -13.14
CA ALA A 105 -3.66 -17.80 -12.05
C ALA A 105 -5.10 -18.06 -11.57
N ASN A 106 -5.26 -18.19 -10.26
CA ASN A 106 -6.56 -18.19 -9.60
C ASN A 106 -6.80 -16.82 -8.98
N LEU A 107 -7.71 -16.06 -9.55
CA LEU A 107 -7.95 -14.67 -9.16
C LEU A 107 -9.38 -14.51 -8.67
N LYS A 108 -9.55 -13.67 -7.66
CA LYS A 108 -10.85 -13.30 -7.10
C LYS A 108 -10.98 -11.78 -6.99
N THR A 109 -12.18 -11.27 -7.19
CA THR A 109 -12.52 -9.89 -6.84
C THR A 109 -12.25 -9.65 -5.35
N ASN A 110 -11.69 -8.51 -5.00
CA ASN A 110 -11.15 -8.18 -3.69
C ASN A 110 -9.90 -8.98 -3.26
N GLY A 111 -9.36 -9.84 -4.09
CA GLY A 111 -8.03 -10.44 -3.92
C GLY A 111 -6.92 -9.46 -4.29
N TYR A 112 -5.70 -9.98 -4.37
CA TYR A 112 -4.53 -9.17 -4.66
C TYR A 112 -3.72 -9.78 -5.81
N ILE A 113 -3.11 -8.91 -6.60
CA ILE A 113 -1.95 -9.21 -7.45
C ILE A 113 -0.78 -8.34 -6.99
N TYR A 114 0.42 -8.73 -7.35
CA TYR A 114 1.63 -8.01 -6.95
C TYR A 114 2.30 -7.44 -8.17
N VAL A 115 2.94 -6.30 -8.01
CA VAL A 115 3.64 -5.64 -9.11
C VAL A 115 5.02 -5.18 -8.66
N TYR A 116 6.00 -5.36 -9.54
CA TYR A 116 7.33 -4.76 -9.39
C TYR A 116 7.45 -3.57 -10.35
N ASN A 117 7.60 -2.38 -9.79
CA ASN A 117 7.64 -1.12 -10.54
C ASN A 117 9.05 -0.59 -10.78
N TRP A 118 10.06 -1.48 -10.78
CA TRP A 118 11.50 -1.21 -10.88
C TRP A 118 12.13 -0.53 -9.64
N LYS A 119 11.35 -0.29 -8.61
CA LYS A 119 11.83 0.26 -7.34
C LYS A 119 11.46 -0.62 -6.15
N LYS A 120 10.22 -1.05 -6.10
CA LYS A 120 9.65 -1.84 -5.00
C LYS A 120 8.51 -2.72 -5.49
N TYR A 121 8.18 -3.71 -4.68
CA TYR A 121 6.93 -4.44 -4.84
C TYR A 121 5.75 -3.64 -4.25
N ILE A 122 4.59 -3.79 -4.86
CA ILE A 122 3.34 -3.15 -4.44
C ILE A 122 2.25 -4.21 -4.55
N SER A 123 1.43 -4.33 -3.50
CA SER A 123 0.19 -5.10 -3.54
C SER A 123 -0.90 -4.27 -4.20
N LEU A 124 -1.57 -4.81 -5.20
CA LEU A 124 -2.68 -4.17 -5.90
C LEU A 124 -3.96 -4.93 -5.60
N LYS A 125 -4.95 -4.24 -5.07
CA LYS A 125 -6.26 -4.83 -4.85
C LYS A 125 -7.03 -4.95 -6.16
N ILE A 126 -7.57 -6.13 -6.42
CA ILE A 126 -8.44 -6.40 -7.57
C ILE A 126 -9.83 -5.82 -7.28
N ILE A 127 -10.23 -4.82 -8.06
CA ILE A 127 -11.54 -4.19 -7.96
C ILE A 127 -12.57 -4.95 -8.77
N GLU A 128 -12.21 -5.32 -10.01
CA GLU A 128 -13.08 -6.01 -10.93
C GLU A 128 -12.28 -7.00 -11.79
N LEU A 129 -12.89 -8.12 -12.09
CA LEU A 129 -12.39 -9.11 -13.05
C LEU A 129 -13.32 -9.20 -14.24
N GLN A 130 -12.75 -9.27 -15.45
CA GLN A 130 -13.48 -9.42 -16.69
C GLN A 130 -12.92 -10.59 -17.50
N GLN A 131 -13.83 -11.42 -18.01
CA GLN A 131 -13.53 -12.52 -18.91
C GLN A 131 -14.50 -12.44 -20.10
N ASN A 132 -13.98 -12.46 -21.32
CA ASN A 132 -14.80 -12.32 -22.52
C ASN A 132 -15.74 -11.10 -22.48
N ARG A 133 -15.26 -9.97 -21.96
CA ARG A 133 -16.02 -8.72 -21.75
C ARG A 133 -17.17 -8.82 -20.76
N THR A 134 -17.24 -9.88 -19.98
CA THR A 134 -18.24 -10.08 -18.93
C THR A 134 -17.57 -10.00 -17.57
N LYS A 135 -18.21 -9.33 -16.62
CA LYS A 135 -17.74 -9.28 -15.23
C LYS A 135 -17.90 -10.65 -14.58
N VAL A 136 -16.86 -11.06 -13.86
CA VAL A 136 -16.83 -12.32 -13.11
C VAL A 136 -16.27 -12.08 -11.69
N GLU A 137 -16.66 -12.89 -10.74
CA GLU A 137 -16.16 -12.78 -9.37
C GLU A 137 -14.85 -13.56 -9.18
N GLU A 138 -14.65 -14.61 -9.95
CA GLU A 138 -13.49 -15.49 -9.85
C GLU A 138 -13.03 -15.94 -11.24
N ILE A 139 -11.74 -16.04 -11.44
CA ILE A 139 -11.11 -16.66 -12.60
C ILE A 139 -10.26 -17.82 -12.08
N ARG A 140 -10.55 -19.01 -12.56
CA ARG A 140 -9.74 -20.22 -12.28
C ARG A 140 -8.96 -20.55 -13.53
N GLY A 141 -7.67 -20.39 -13.53
CA GLY A 141 -6.76 -20.72 -14.60
C GLY A 141 -7.37 -21.03 -15.97
N GLY A 142 -6.64 -21.28 -16.99
CA GLY A 142 -7.27 -21.69 -18.26
C GLY A 142 -6.69 -21.03 -19.49
N ASN A 143 -5.56 -20.35 -19.37
CA ASN A 143 -4.83 -19.76 -20.51
C ASN A 143 -5.72 -18.87 -21.39
N GLN A 144 -6.41 -17.94 -20.77
CA GLN A 144 -7.37 -17.04 -21.43
C GLN A 144 -7.04 -15.57 -21.15
N ASP A 145 -7.44 -14.71 -22.06
CA ASP A 145 -7.24 -13.28 -21.91
C ASP A 145 -8.30 -12.72 -20.95
N ILE A 146 -7.82 -11.97 -19.96
CA ILE A 146 -8.63 -11.40 -18.89
C ILE A 146 -8.32 -9.93 -18.73
N GLY A 147 -9.29 -9.19 -18.20
CA GLY A 147 -9.13 -7.83 -17.70
C GLY A 147 -9.16 -7.81 -16.17
N ILE A 148 -8.18 -7.19 -15.56
CA ILE A 148 -8.07 -7.02 -14.12
C ILE A 148 -8.08 -5.52 -13.83
N GLU A 149 -9.15 -5.01 -13.22
CA GLU A 149 -9.16 -3.63 -12.72
C GLU A 149 -8.57 -3.57 -11.32
N VAL A 150 -7.65 -2.63 -11.10
CA VAL A 150 -6.94 -2.45 -9.83
C VAL A 150 -7.17 -1.07 -9.24
N ASP A 151 -6.90 -0.92 -7.95
CA ASP A 151 -7.15 0.30 -7.16
C ASP A 151 -6.14 1.43 -7.40
N VAL A 152 -5.01 1.14 -8.07
CA VAL A 152 -3.89 2.09 -8.28
C VAL A 152 -3.57 2.22 -9.76
N ASP A 153 -3.04 3.37 -10.17
CA ASP A 153 -2.54 3.59 -11.53
C ASP A 153 -1.32 2.71 -11.82
N ILE A 154 -1.38 1.93 -12.88
CA ILE A 154 -0.35 0.98 -13.33
C ILE A 154 0.23 1.39 -14.69
N LYS A 155 1.39 0.83 -15.03
CA LYS A 155 2.06 1.00 -16.32
C LYS A 155 2.30 -0.35 -16.98
N ASP A 156 2.29 -0.36 -18.30
CA ASP A 156 2.50 -1.56 -19.12
C ASP A 156 3.92 -2.14 -19.04
N ASN A 157 4.90 -1.34 -18.68
CA ASN A 157 6.29 -1.76 -18.52
C ASN A 157 6.60 -2.34 -17.12
N TRP A 158 5.62 -2.43 -16.20
CA TRP A 158 5.79 -3.05 -14.89
C TRP A 158 5.69 -4.58 -14.99
N GLU A 159 6.24 -5.28 -14.02
CA GLU A 159 6.15 -6.73 -13.92
C GLU A 159 5.03 -7.12 -12.97
N PHE A 160 4.15 -8.02 -13.41
CA PHE A 160 2.97 -8.44 -12.64
C PHE A 160 3.11 -9.89 -12.18
N TYR A 161 2.60 -10.17 -10.98
CA TYR A 161 2.73 -11.46 -10.31
C TYR A 161 1.41 -11.84 -9.63
N TYR A 162 1.20 -13.15 -9.44
CA TYR A 162 0.07 -13.76 -8.73
C TYR A 162 0.55 -14.87 -7.79
N THR A 163 -0.32 -15.32 -6.89
CA THR A 163 -0.10 -16.42 -5.94
C THR A 163 -1.06 -17.57 -6.19
#